data_35b858e14aa0ab27e59f90f9937e07a7
#
_entry.id   35b858e14aa0ab27e59f90f9937e07a7
#
_cell.length_a   1.000
_cell.length_b   1.000
_cell.length_c   1.000
_cell.angle_alpha   90.00
_cell.angle_beta   90.00
_cell.angle_gamma   90.00
#
_symmetry.space_group_name_H-M   'P 1'
#
loop_
_entity.id
_entity.type
_entity.pdbx_description
1 polymer ?
#
loop_
_entity_poly.entity_id
_entity_poly.type
_entity_poly.pdbx_seq_one_letter_code
_entity_poly.pdbx_strand_id
1 'polypeptide(L)'
;MKVENFNGVPNQFIITGDDGSLTFQSYDTVIAVKKAGKVTLDEEKWDFSTTTGKYRNMFLGEKRPETFKKIKSGEYTLSNLNP
;
A
#
# COMPACT_ATOMS: atom_id res chain seq x y z
N MET A 1 6.89 5.57 15.76
CA MET A 1 6.35 4.54 14.83
C MET A 1 5.25 3.75 15.52
N LYS A 2 4.16 3.53 14.84
CA LYS A 2 3.01 2.79 15.37
C LYS A 2 2.59 1.73 14.38
N VAL A 3 2.37 0.49 14.84
CA VAL A 3 1.93 -0.63 14.01
C VAL A 3 0.59 -1.12 14.53
N GLU A 4 -0.40 -1.19 13.64
CA GLU A 4 -1.75 -1.65 13.96
C GLU A 4 -2.21 -2.67 12.92
N ASN A 5 -3.10 -3.58 13.34
CA ASN A 5 -3.77 -4.43 12.37
C ASN A 5 -4.78 -3.60 11.57
N PHE A 6 -4.77 -3.74 10.26
CA PHE A 6 -5.69 -3.01 9.39
C PHE A 6 -7.10 -3.53 9.62
N ASN A 7 -7.99 -2.68 10.16
CA ASN A 7 -9.36 -3.05 10.53
C ASN A 7 -9.43 -4.28 11.43
N GLY A 8 -8.41 -4.51 12.27
CA GLY A 8 -8.36 -5.68 13.13
C GLY A 8 -8.09 -6.99 12.43
N VAL A 9 -7.74 -6.97 11.14
CA VAL A 9 -7.52 -8.19 10.36
C VAL A 9 -6.11 -8.72 10.61
N PRO A 10 -5.95 -10.01 10.97
CA PRO A 10 -4.63 -10.58 11.16
C PRO A 10 -3.78 -10.48 9.90
N ASN A 11 -2.48 -10.21 10.06
CA ASN A 11 -1.47 -10.18 9.00
C ASN A 11 -1.63 -9.04 7.97
N GLN A 12 -2.59 -8.13 8.21
CA GLN A 12 -2.72 -6.91 7.43
C GLN A 12 -2.41 -5.75 8.35
N PHE A 13 -1.38 -4.96 8.06
CA PHE A 13 -0.88 -3.95 8.98
C PHE A 13 -0.87 -2.55 8.38
N ILE A 14 -1.17 -1.57 9.23
CA ILE A 14 -0.90 -0.17 8.92
C ILE A 14 0.20 0.30 9.85
N ILE A 15 1.27 0.81 9.25
CA ILE A 15 2.42 1.31 10.00
C ILE A 15 2.46 2.82 9.83
N THR A 16 2.33 3.53 10.95
CA THR A 16 2.43 4.99 10.96
C THR A 16 3.86 5.38 11.31
N GLY A 17 4.52 6.07 10.40
CA GLY A 17 5.89 6.55 10.60
C GLY A 17 5.91 7.86 11.39
N ASP A 18 7.05 8.16 12.00
CA ASP A 18 7.24 9.40 12.74
C ASP A 18 7.21 10.63 11.83
N ASP A 19 7.42 10.42 10.55
CA ASP A 19 7.36 11.47 9.52
C ASP A 19 5.95 11.69 8.95
N GLY A 20 4.95 11.02 9.52
CA GLY A 20 3.56 11.12 9.05
C GLY A 20 3.23 10.17 7.91
N SER A 21 4.18 9.32 7.49
CA SER A 21 3.89 8.33 6.44
C SER A 21 2.97 7.23 6.94
N LEU A 22 2.19 6.64 6.02
CA LEU A 22 1.37 5.46 6.27
C LEU A 22 1.83 4.36 5.32
N THR A 23 2.14 3.19 5.88
CA THR A 23 2.57 2.04 5.10
C THR A 23 1.56 0.91 5.27
N PHE A 24 1.13 0.32 4.17
CA PHE A 24 0.33 -0.90 4.19
C PHE A 24 1.25 -2.08 3.95
N GLN A 25 1.26 -3.03 4.90
CA GLN A 25 2.01 -4.27 4.81
C GLN A 25 1.06 -5.45 4.89
N SER A 26 1.18 -6.39 3.96
CA SER A 26 0.42 -7.63 3.95
C SER A 26 1.38 -8.77 4.28
N TYR A 27 1.13 -9.46 5.38
CA TYR A 27 2.04 -10.45 5.94
C TYR A 27 3.42 -9.80 6.18
N ASP A 28 4.46 -10.27 5.51
CA ASP A 28 5.81 -9.72 5.65
C ASP A 28 6.22 -8.83 4.46
N THR A 29 5.25 -8.43 3.61
CA THR A 29 5.52 -7.73 2.37
C THR A 29 4.91 -6.32 2.40
N VAL A 30 5.73 -5.31 2.17
CA VAL A 30 5.25 -3.93 2.04
C VAL A 30 4.61 -3.75 0.66
N ILE A 31 3.39 -3.25 0.63
CA ILE A 31 2.60 -3.11 -0.60
C ILE A 31 2.55 -1.67 -1.08
N ALA A 32 2.31 -0.73 -0.15
CA ALA A 32 2.10 0.67 -0.52
C ALA A 32 2.51 1.61 0.60
N VAL A 33 2.94 2.81 0.24
CA VAL A 33 3.28 3.87 1.18
C VAL A 33 2.63 5.17 0.73
N LYS A 34 1.98 5.86 1.66
CA LYS A 34 1.48 7.22 1.47
C LYS A 34 2.37 8.17 2.26
N LYS A 35 2.93 9.18 1.60
CA LYS A 35 3.76 10.18 2.26
C LYS A 35 3.64 11.52 1.55
N ALA A 36 3.34 12.57 2.30
CA ALA A 36 3.27 13.94 1.79
C ALA A 36 2.33 14.05 0.57
N GLY A 37 1.19 13.37 0.61
CA GLY A 37 0.20 13.39 -0.46
C GLY A 37 0.58 12.56 -1.68
N LYS A 38 1.66 11.81 -1.62
CA LYS A 38 2.11 10.94 -2.71
C LYS A 38 1.99 9.48 -2.33
N VAL A 39 1.70 8.63 -3.32
CA VAL A 39 1.59 7.19 -3.14
C VAL A 39 2.69 6.49 -3.93
N THR A 40 3.39 5.58 -3.24
CA THR A 40 4.37 4.68 -3.86
C THR A 40 3.89 3.26 -3.63
N LEU A 41 3.91 2.44 -4.67
CA LEU A 41 3.53 1.03 -4.61
C LEU A 41 4.76 0.17 -4.88
N ASP A 42 4.77 -1.03 -4.28
CA ASP A 42 5.86 -1.97 -4.58
C ASP A 42 5.73 -2.47 -6.02
N GLU A 43 6.81 -2.36 -6.79
CA GLU A 43 6.80 -2.64 -8.21
C GLU A 43 6.47 -4.09 -8.56
N GLU A 44 6.76 -5.04 -7.66
CA GLU A 44 6.50 -6.46 -7.91
C GLU A 44 5.28 -6.99 -7.18
N LYS A 45 4.89 -6.37 -6.05
CA LYS A 45 3.89 -6.94 -5.15
C LYS A 45 2.61 -6.14 -5.03
N TRP A 46 2.48 -5.01 -5.70
CA TRP A 46 1.30 -4.16 -5.54
C TRP A 46 -0.01 -4.88 -5.93
N ASP A 47 0.07 -5.87 -6.80
CA ASP A 47 -1.11 -6.58 -7.33
C ASP A 47 -0.89 -8.11 -7.38
N PHE A 48 -0.18 -8.69 -6.40
CA PHE A 48 0.24 -10.08 -6.51
C PHE A 48 -0.80 -11.09 -6.03
N SER A 49 -1.84 -10.69 -5.31
CA SER A 49 -2.89 -11.61 -4.86
C SER A 49 -4.22 -10.90 -4.70
N THR A 50 -5.32 -11.69 -4.73
CA THR A 50 -6.67 -11.18 -4.53
C THR A 50 -6.85 -10.63 -3.12
N THR A 51 -6.34 -11.35 -2.11
CA THR A 51 -6.45 -10.91 -0.70
C THR A 51 -5.72 -9.59 -0.48
N THR A 52 -4.48 -9.49 -0.94
CA THR A 52 -3.71 -8.25 -0.84
C THR A 52 -4.41 -7.12 -1.59
N GLY A 53 -4.95 -7.41 -2.78
CA GLY A 53 -5.66 -6.43 -3.58
C GLY A 53 -6.88 -5.85 -2.90
N LYS A 54 -7.62 -6.68 -2.16
CA LYS A 54 -8.77 -6.22 -1.39
C LYS A 54 -8.37 -5.15 -0.37
N TYR A 55 -7.33 -5.41 0.41
CA TYR A 55 -6.88 -4.47 1.45
C TYR A 55 -6.14 -3.28 0.85
N ARG A 56 -5.40 -3.46 -0.24
CA ARG A 56 -4.82 -2.34 -0.98
C ARG A 56 -5.92 -1.38 -1.44
N ASN A 57 -7.03 -1.90 -1.99
CA ASN A 57 -8.15 -1.06 -2.42
C ASN A 57 -8.73 -0.27 -1.25
N MET A 58 -8.85 -0.89 -0.08
CA MET A 58 -9.31 -0.21 1.13
C MET A 58 -8.31 0.87 1.58
N PHE A 59 -7.03 0.57 1.53
CA PHE A 59 -5.97 1.51 1.92
C PHE A 59 -5.94 2.73 1.00
N LEU A 60 -6.10 2.53 -0.29
CA LEU A 60 -6.07 3.61 -1.29
C LEU A 60 -7.43 4.28 -1.47
N GLY A 61 -8.53 3.66 -1.03
CA GLY A 61 -9.87 4.18 -1.20
C GLY A 61 -10.35 4.12 -2.65
N GLU A 62 -9.91 3.11 -3.40
CA GLU A 62 -10.23 2.98 -4.82
C GLU A 62 -10.15 1.52 -5.25
N LYS A 63 -10.60 1.22 -6.46
CA LYS A 63 -10.52 -0.12 -7.03
C LYS A 63 -9.30 -0.25 -7.95
N ARG A 64 -8.92 -1.51 -8.26
CA ARG A 64 -7.74 -1.81 -9.06
C ARG A 64 -7.66 -1.04 -10.39
N PRO A 65 -8.72 -0.90 -11.19
CA PRO A 65 -8.62 -0.15 -12.45
C PRO A 65 -8.19 1.30 -12.26
N GLU A 66 -8.66 1.96 -11.19
CA GLU A 66 -8.28 3.34 -10.89
C GLU A 66 -6.82 3.40 -10.47
N THR A 67 -6.38 2.44 -9.63
CA THR A 67 -4.97 2.34 -9.22
C THR A 67 -4.08 2.16 -10.45
N PHE A 68 -4.45 1.27 -11.36
CA PHE A 68 -3.69 1.02 -12.57
C PHE A 68 -3.56 2.26 -13.44
N LYS A 69 -4.65 3.01 -13.61
CA LYS A 69 -4.63 4.28 -14.34
C LYS A 69 -3.66 5.27 -13.71
N LYS A 70 -3.65 5.37 -12.40
CA LYS A 70 -2.76 6.30 -11.68
C LYS A 70 -1.29 5.90 -11.79
N ILE A 71 -1.02 4.61 -11.84
CA ILE A 71 0.34 4.12 -12.11
C ILE A 71 0.76 4.55 -13.52
N LYS A 72 -0.10 4.33 -14.51
CA LYS A 72 0.22 4.65 -15.90
C LYS A 72 0.37 6.14 -16.15
N SER A 73 -0.39 6.96 -15.44
CA SER A 73 -0.30 8.43 -15.58
C SER A 73 0.88 9.04 -14.84
N GLY A 74 1.56 8.25 -13.98
CA GLY A 74 2.65 8.76 -13.15
C GLY A 74 2.19 9.39 -11.85
N GLU A 75 0.89 9.40 -11.56
CA GLU A 75 0.39 9.90 -10.29
C GLU A 75 0.88 9.04 -9.12
N TYR A 76 0.91 7.71 -9.32
CA TYR A 76 1.50 6.76 -8.38
C TYR A 76 2.86 6.29 -8.92
N THR A 77 3.82 6.15 -8.03
CA THR A 77 5.17 5.71 -8.37
C THR A 77 5.33 4.23 -7.99
N LEU A 78 6.03 3.47 -8.83
CA LEU A 78 6.43 2.11 -8.51
C LEU A 78 7.89 2.12 -8.07
N SER A 79 8.19 1.38 -7.00
CA SER A 79 9.53 1.28 -6.46
C SER A 79 9.70 -0.04 -5.73
N ASN A 80 10.93 -0.45 -5.47
CA ASN A 80 11.18 -1.64 -4.67
C ASN A 80 11.04 -1.27 -3.19
N LEU A 81 9.93 -1.66 -2.58
CA LEU A 81 9.65 -1.41 -1.17
C LEU A 81 10.07 -2.57 -0.26
N ASN A 82 10.56 -3.65 -0.85
CA ASN A 82 10.98 -4.87 -0.13
C ASN A 82 12.39 -5.26 -0.58
N PRO A 83 13.40 -4.46 -0.20
CA PRO A 83 14.78 -4.72 -0.59
C PRO A 83 15.36 -5.98 0.02
#